data_db3b3e05f903412d4ab43d8c25e44bfa
#
_entry.id   db3b3e05f903412d4ab43d8c25e44bfa
#
_cell.length_a   1.000
_cell.length_b   1.000
_cell.length_c   1.000
_cell.angle_alpha   90.00
_cell.angle_beta   90.00
_cell.angle_gamma   90.00
#
_symmetry.space_group_name_H-M   'P 1'
#
loop_
_entity.id
_entity.type
_entity.pdbx_description
1 polymer ?
#
loop_
_entity_poly.entity_id
_entity_poly.type
_entity_poly.pdbx_seq_one_letter_code
_entity_poly.pdbx_strand_id
1 'polypeptide(L)'
;LPTGDVIPLEAVKFSVPKVLERDEPCVNLDADDVRGALLIVRDELENNGIFAELLDGSLWREDATADVQTNAPFVAYTPIFESMHCARFHDANFGTTFRIGGKEKQFCIYNKIAEFKMRGVDVTRMPENVARFEYRMLKAHACRKAGFGDVTALLENYDELRAQTLEAWNYVLERKELSKSAEAFSAFMQLAAHSGAMCEAGRSGTQSSIAENSGTKWIANAERALGLHYLLENGVTPNAYYKLLLELGASRKAASEHRKEMLAMQLVADGVNLYDELKVKLNDAFT
;
A
#
# COMPACT_ATOMS: atom_id res chain seq x y z
N LEU A 1 46.73 5.56 -30.65
CA LEU A 1 45.55 5.32 -29.85
C LEU A 1 45.23 3.85 -29.96
N PRO A 2 45.06 3.09 -28.85
CA PRO A 2 44.54 1.73 -28.94
C PRO A 2 43.13 1.84 -29.55
N THR A 3 42.87 1.02 -30.54
CA THR A 3 41.51 0.80 -31.05
C THR A 3 40.76 0.11 -29.91
N GLY A 4 40.24 0.91 -28.99
CA GLY A 4 39.42 0.40 -27.91
C GLY A 4 38.12 -0.15 -28.50
N ASP A 5 37.87 -1.43 -28.24
CA ASP A 5 36.59 -2.00 -28.58
C ASP A 5 35.50 -1.18 -27.88
N VAL A 6 34.61 -0.62 -28.68
CA VAL A 6 33.44 0.11 -28.16
C VAL A 6 32.54 -0.94 -27.55
N ILE A 7 32.54 -1.03 -26.23
CA ILE A 7 31.60 -1.89 -25.51
C ILE A 7 30.29 -1.14 -25.44
N PRO A 8 29.21 -1.62 -26.05
CA PRO A 8 27.93 -0.94 -26.01
C PRO A 8 27.41 -0.92 -24.57
N LEU A 9 26.96 0.24 -24.11
CA LEU A 9 26.25 0.37 -22.83
C LEU A 9 24.85 -0.24 -22.99
N GLU A 10 24.59 -1.36 -22.31
CA GLU A 10 23.31 -2.06 -22.46
C GLU A 10 22.19 -1.40 -21.69
N ALA A 11 22.45 -0.91 -20.47
CA ALA A 11 21.44 -0.25 -19.65
C ALA A 11 22.06 0.57 -18.52
N VAL A 12 21.39 1.65 -18.16
CA VAL A 12 21.64 2.43 -16.93
C VAL A 12 20.43 2.30 -16.01
N LYS A 13 20.68 2.01 -14.74
CA LYS A 13 19.63 1.92 -13.72
C LYS A 13 20.02 2.77 -12.52
N PHE A 14 19.16 3.68 -12.14
CA PHE A 14 19.36 4.53 -10.98
C PHE A 14 18.02 4.86 -10.28
N SER A 15 18.12 5.49 -9.12
CA SER A 15 16.99 5.99 -8.36
C SER A 15 17.10 7.50 -8.30
N VAL A 16 16.15 8.23 -8.87
CA VAL A 16 16.16 9.69 -8.92
C VAL A 16 16.38 10.32 -7.53
N PRO A 17 15.63 9.94 -6.47
CA PRO A 17 15.86 10.50 -5.14
C PRO A 17 17.28 10.32 -4.62
N LYS A 18 17.90 9.16 -4.91
CA LYS A 18 19.27 8.87 -4.45
C LYS A 18 20.32 9.68 -5.19
N VAL A 19 20.13 9.86 -6.50
CA VAL A 19 21.03 10.69 -7.33
C VAL A 19 21.00 12.14 -6.88
N LEU A 20 19.81 12.64 -6.49
CA LEU A 20 19.62 14.01 -6.00
C LEU A 20 19.97 14.17 -4.51
N GLU A 21 20.46 13.13 -3.83
CA GLU A 21 20.71 13.11 -2.40
C GLU A 21 19.49 13.48 -1.54
N ARG A 22 18.28 13.25 -2.08
CA ARG A 22 16.99 13.49 -1.44
C ARG A 22 16.39 12.17 -0.95
N ASP A 23 17.07 11.43 -0.08
CA ASP A 23 16.58 10.13 0.44
C ASP A 23 15.61 10.34 1.63
N GLU A 24 14.96 11.50 1.71
CA GLU A 24 13.92 11.79 2.68
C GLU A 24 12.57 11.26 2.20
N PRO A 25 11.72 10.72 3.11
CA PRO A 25 10.38 10.31 2.74
C PRO A 25 9.47 11.52 2.45
N CYS A 26 8.46 11.31 1.63
CA CYS A 26 7.47 12.33 1.24
C CYS A 26 8.02 13.49 0.39
N VAL A 27 9.12 13.28 -0.31
CA VAL A 27 9.59 14.22 -1.32
C VAL A 27 8.88 13.88 -2.65
N ASN A 28 8.03 14.79 -3.11
CA ASN A 28 7.47 14.70 -4.45
C ASN A 28 8.51 15.15 -5.46
N LEU A 29 8.76 14.31 -6.47
CA LEU A 29 9.64 14.63 -7.58
C LEU A 29 8.80 15.16 -8.75
N ASP A 30 9.38 16.07 -9.53
CA ASP A 30 8.82 16.56 -10.77
C ASP A 30 9.69 16.19 -11.99
N ALA A 31 9.31 16.61 -13.17
CA ALA A 31 10.04 16.35 -14.40
C ALA A 31 11.44 16.97 -14.40
N ASP A 32 11.61 18.14 -13.77
CA ASP A 32 12.89 18.81 -13.68
C ASP A 32 13.84 18.09 -12.73
N ASP A 33 13.34 17.52 -11.65
CA ASP A 33 14.10 16.64 -10.76
C ASP A 33 14.60 15.40 -11.51
N VAL A 34 13.76 14.77 -12.31
CA VAL A 34 14.16 13.61 -13.14
C VAL A 34 15.22 14.02 -14.17
N ARG A 35 15.03 15.16 -14.83
CA ARG A 35 16.01 15.73 -15.79
C ARG A 35 17.32 16.03 -15.09
N GLY A 36 17.29 16.66 -13.92
CA GLY A 36 18.48 16.95 -13.12
C GLY A 36 19.26 15.68 -12.74
N ALA A 37 18.56 14.64 -12.30
CA ALA A 37 19.19 13.36 -11.99
C ALA A 37 19.84 12.70 -13.23
N LEU A 38 19.18 12.77 -14.40
CA LEU A 38 19.76 12.26 -15.65
C LEU A 38 21.04 12.98 -16.04
N LEU A 39 21.11 14.30 -15.87
CA LEU A 39 22.32 15.08 -16.13
C LEU A 39 23.46 14.69 -15.19
N ILE A 40 23.18 14.52 -13.88
CA ILE A 40 24.18 14.06 -12.91
C ILE A 40 24.70 12.66 -13.28
N VAL A 41 23.81 11.74 -13.65
CA VAL A 41 24.21 10.38 -14.07
C VAL A 41 25.02 10.41 -15.34
N ARG A 42 24.67 11.25 -16.32
CA ARG A 42 25.44 11.43 -17.55
C ARG A 42 26.86 11.92 -17.23
N ASP A 43 26.97 13.00 -16.45
CA ASP A 43 28.25 13.59 -16.10
C ASP A 43 29.16 12.60 -15.33
N GLU A 44 28.57 11.76 -14.46
CA GLU A 44 29.28 10.70 -13.75
C GLU A 44 29.77 9.60 -14.71
N LEU A 45 28.97 9.21 -15.70
CA LEU A 45 29.38 8.27 -16.74
C LEU A 45 30.53 8.84 -17.59
N GLU A 46 30.45 10.12 -18.02
CA GLU A 46 31.46 10.79 -18.80
C GLU A 46 32.80 10.90 -18.02
N ASN A 47 32.74 11.22 -16.73
CA ASN A 47 33.92 11.26 -15.84
C ASN A 47 34.60 9.88 -15.73
N ASN A 48 33.86 8.80 -15.96
CA ASN A 48 34.37 7.41 -16.01
C ASN A 48 34.67 6.93 -17.45
N GLY A 49 34.68 7.86 -18.45
CA GLY A 49 34.98 7.55 -19.84
C GLY A 49 33.88 6.85 -20.61
N ILE A 50 32.65 6.89 -20.10
CA ILE A 50 31.46 6.28 -20.73
C ILE A 50 30.60 7.42 -21.31
N PHE A 51 30.49 7.48 -22.62
CA PHE A 51 29.70 8.51 -23.33
C PHE A 51 28.35 7.91 -23.73
N ALA A 52 27.25 8.44 -23.18
CA ALA A 52 25.91 7.96 -23.45
C ALA A 52 24.89 9.12 -23.51
N GLU A 53 24.07 9.13 -24.56
CA GLU A 53 22.93 10.03 -24.68
C GLU A 53 21.73 9.44 -23.92
N LEU A 54 21.60 9.81 -22.64
CA LEU A 54 20.56 9.25 -21.76
C LEU A 54 19.15 9.73 -22.12
N LEU A 55 19.02 10.96 -22.67
CA LEU A 55 17.71 11.51 -23.04
C LEU A 55 17.07 10.78 -24.22
N ASP A 56 17.89 10.27 -25.14
CA ASP A 56 17.42 9.47 -26.29
C ASP A 56 17.27 7.98 -25.93
N GLY A 57 17.54 7.64 -24.68
CA GLY A 57 17.49 6.27 -24.19
C GLY A 57 16.08 5.67 -24.17
N SER A 58 15.95 4.43 -24.63
CA SER A 58 14.70 3.69 -24.50
C SER A 58 14.41 3.35 -23.04
N LEU A 59 13.18 3.56 -22.60
CA LEU A 59 12.75 3.25 -21.24
C LEU A 59 12.41 1.76 -21.09
N TRP A 60 13.18 1.06 -20.29
CA TRP A 60 13.00 -0.40 -20.05
C TRP A 60 12.13 -0.69 -18.85
N ARG A 61 12.17 0.17 -17.85
CA ARG A 61 11.43 0.06 -16.61
C ARG A 61 11.20 1.44 -16.04
N GLU A 62 10.01 1.63 -15.50
CA GLU A 62 9.64 2.82 -14.73
C GLU A 62 8.93 2.38 -13.43
N ASP A 63 9.36 2.96 -12.33
CA ASP A 63 8.74 2.76 -11.03
C ASP A 63 8.22 4.13 -10.54
N ALA A 64 6.97 4.46 -10.84
CA ALA A 64 6.32 5.66 -10.34
C ALA A 64 5.97 5.47 -8.86
N THR A 65 6.46 6.37 -8.00
CA THR A 65 6.39 6.21 -6.54
C THR A 65 5.76 7.42 -5.86
N ALA A 66 5.00 7.16 -4.79
CA ALA A 66 4.58 8.19 -3.86
C ALA A 66 4.75 7.69 -2.42
N ASP A 67 5.23 8.58 -1.56
CA ASP A 67 5.26 8.39 -0.13
C ASP A 67 4.05 9.06 0.51
N VAL A 68 3.27 8.30 1.25
CA VAL A 68 2.07 8.75 1.90
C VAL A 68 2.25 8.69 3.41
N GLN A 69 2.21 9.85 4.07
CA GLN A 69 2.15 9.90 5.52
C GLN A 69 0.75 9.54 5.99
N THR A 70 0.61 8.42 6.69
CA THR A 70 -0.67 7.91 7.17
C THR A 70 -0.94 8.33 8.61
N ASN A 71 -2.22 8.52 8.98
CA ASN A 71 -2.63 8.91 10.33
C ASN A 71 -2.46 7.76 11.34
N ALA A 72 -2.55 6.52 10.85
CA ALA A 72 -2.39 5.33 11.67
C ALA A 72 -1.14 4.53 11.26
N PRO A 73 -0.62 3.64 12.11
CA PRO A 73 0.50 2.77 11.77
C PRO A 73 0.21 1.90 10.54
N PHE A 74 1.22 1.62 9.73
CA PHE A 74 1.12 0.82 8.50
C PHE A 74 0.31 -0.49 8.67
N VAL A 75 0.48 -1.15 9.81
CA VAL A 75 -0.24 -2.40 10.12
C VAL A 75 -1.76 -2.22 10.16
N ALA A 76 -2.25 -1.02 10.45
CA ALA A 76 -3.68 -0.72 10.49
C ALA A 76 -4.34 -0.79 9.11
N TYR A 77 -3.58 -0.49 8.06
CA TYR A 77 -4.05 -0.55 6.66
C TYR A 77 -3.91 -1.96 6.05
N THR A 78 -3.30 -2.90 6.76
CA THR A 78 -3.11 -4.27 6.27
C THR A 78 -4.40 -4.92 5.74
N PRO A 79 -5.57 -4.81 6.41
CA PRO A 79 -6.81 -5.38 5.87
C PRO A 79 -7.21 -4.76 4.51
N ILE A 80 -6.96 -3.46 4.32
CA ILE A 80 -7.20 -2.79 3.04
C ILE A 80 -6.25 -3.36 1.98
N PHE A 81 -4.96 -3.45 2.29
CA PHE A 81 -3.96 -3.97 1.35
C PHE A 81 -4.18 -5.44 0.99
N GLU A 82 -4.60 -6.26 1.95
CA GLU A 82 -4.93 -7.68 1.72
C GLU A 82 -6.20 -7.88 0.91
N SER A 83 -7.11 -6.91 0.92
CA SER A 83 -8.35 -6.94 0.12
C SER A 83 -8.17 -6.43 -1.30
N MET A 84 -7.09 -5.68 -1.57
CA MET A 84 -6.75 -5.24 -2.91
C MET A 84 -6.47 -6.46 -3.79
N HIS A 85 -7.20 -6.57 -4.86
CA HIS A 85 -7.01 -7.66 -5.80
C HIS A 85 -7.14 -7.13 -7.22
N CYS A 86 -6.30 -7.56 -8.12
CA CYS A 86 -6.38 -7.24 -9.54
C CYS A 86 -6.49 -8.53 -10.35
N ALA A 87 -7.51 -8.62 -11.21
CA ALA A 87 -7.69 -9.79 -12.06
C ALA A 87 -6.41 -10.08 -12.86
N ARG A 88 -5.98 -11.34 -12.91
CA ARG A 88 -4.76 -11.82 -13.58
C ARG A 88 -3.44 -11.43 -12.90
N PHE A 89 -3.49 -10.83 -11.72
CA PHE A 89 -2.31 -10.52 -10.93
C PHE A 89 -2.19 -11.51 -9.76
N HIS A 90 -0.98 -11.72 -9.30
CA HIS A 90 -0.68 -12.55 -8.13
C HIS A 90 -0.39 -11.65 -6.95
N ASP A 91 -1.02 -11.96 -5.84
CA ASP A 91 -0.85 -11.24 -4.60
C ASP A 91 0.25 -11.89 -3.76
N ALA A 92 1.10 -11.11 -3.15
CA ALA A 92 2.11 -11.59 -2.21
C ALA A 92 2.20 -10.65 -1.02
N ASN A 93 2.05 -11.22 0.18
CA ASN A 93 2.18 -10.51 1.45
C ASN A 93 3.45 -10.97 2.17
N PHE A 94 4.36 -10.04 2.40
CA PHE A 94 5.63 -10.24 3.11
C PHE A 94 5.66 -9.55 4.48
N GLY A 95 4.50 -9.33 5.10
CA GLY A 95 4.36 -8.66 6.40
C GLY A 95 4.39 -7.14 6.30
N THR A 96 5.53 -6.54 6.01
CA THR A 96 5.69 -5.09 5.82
C THR A 96 5.62 -4.64 4.36
N THR A 97 5.40 -5.57 3.44
CA THR A 97 5.35 -5.32 1.99
C THR A 97 4.24 -6.12 1.35
N PHE A 98 3.40 -5.47 0.58
CA PHE A 98 2.34 -6.06 -0.24
C PHE A 98 2.67 -5.86 -1.71
N ARG A 99 2.47 -6.89 -2.51
CA ARG A 99 2.65 -6.85 -3.96
C ARG A 99 1.44 -7.42 -4.65
N ILE A 100 0.96 -6.72 -5.65
CA ILE A 100 -0.11 -7.18 -6.54
C ILE A 100 0.43 -7.01 -7.94
N GLY A 101 0.70 -8.09 -8.66
CA GLY A 101 1.37 -7.90 -9.92
C GLY A 101 1.38 -9.06 -10.88
N GLY A 102 1.65 -8.70 -12.12
CA GLY A 102 1.89 -9.58 -13.25
C GLY A 102 3.32 -9.44 -13.77
N LYS A 103 3.52 -9.94 -14.99
CA LYS A 103 4.85 -9.94 -15.63
C LYS A 103 5.27 -8.56 -16.17
N GLU A 104 4.31 -7.66 -16.38
CA GLU A 104 4.52 -6.36 -17.03
C GLU A 104 4.30 -5.19 -16.09
N LYS A 105 3.32 -5.30 -15.20
CA LYS A 105 2.93 -4.26 -14.25
C LYS A 105 2.80 -4.84 -12.85
N GLN A 106 3.19 -4.05 -11.87
CA GLN A 106 3.14 -4.45 -10.46
C GLN A 106 2.83 -3.25 -9.58
N PHE A 107 1.95 -3.45 -8.61
CA PHE A 107 1.74 -2.56 -7.48
C PHE A 107 2.54 -3.07 -6.29
N CYS A 108 3.19 -2.17 -5.59
CA CYS A 108 3.94 -2.51 -4.39
C CYS A 108 3.67 -1.47 -3.31
N ILE A 109 3.31 -1.93 -2.12
CA ILE A 109 3.09 -1.06 -0.96
C ILE A 109 3.98 -1.57 0.15
N TYR A 110 4.73 -0.69 0.80
CA TYR A 110 5.54 -1.08 1.94
C TYR A 110 5.73 0.04 2.96
N ASN A 111 6.04 -0.39 4.20
CA ASN A 111 6.37 0.52 5.27
C ASN A 111 7.77 1.12 5.03
N LYS A 112 7.80 2.39 4.63
CA LYS A 112 9.04 3.10 4.28
C LYS A 112 9.95 3.30 5.49
N ILE A 113 9.38 3.56 6.65
CA ILE A 113 10.15 3.72 7.89
C ILE A 113 10.80 2.40 8.33
N ALA A 114 10.09 1.28 8.17
CA ALA A 114 10.66 -0.03 8.44
C ALA A 114 11.81 -0.37 7.46
N GLU A 115 11.69 0.01 6.19
CA GLU A 115 12.74 -0.15 5.18
C GLU A 115 13.98 0.66 5.53
N PHE A 116 13.83 1.93 5.93
CA PHE A 116 14.96 2.76 6.37
C PHE A 116 15.66 2.17 7.60
N LYS A 117 14.90 1.72 8.60
CA LYS A 117 15.47 1.06 9.79
C LYS A 117 16.29 -0.18 9.43
N MET A 118 15.81 -1.00 8.49
CA MET A 118 16.55 -2.17 8.02
C MET A 118 17.86 -1.81 7.29
N ARG A 119 17.91 -0.64 6.66
CA ARG A 119 19.12 -0.10 6.02
C ARG A 119 20.06 0.63 6.97
N GLY A 120 19.70 0.74 8.24
CA GLY A 120 20.50 1.46 9.25
C GLY A 120 20.43 2.99 9.13
N VAL A 121 19.41 3.53 8.44
CA VAL A 121 19.18 4.97 8.33
C VAL A 121 18.54 5.48 9.61
N ASP A 122 19.01 6.61 10.14
CA ASP A 122 18.39 7.27 11.29
C ASP A 122 17.03 7.85 10.91
N VAL A 123 15.99 7.36 11.56
CA VAL A 123 14.59 7.76 11.32
C VAL A 123 14.03 8.67 12.41
N THR A 124 14.83 9.14 13.34
CA THR A 124 14.37 9.91 14.53
C THR A 124 13.71 11.24 14.18
N ARG A 125 14.03 11.80 13.00
CA ARG A 125 13.49 13.06 12.49
C ARG A 125 12.46 12.86 11.38
N MET A 126 12.19 11.62 11.01
CA MET A 126 11.24 11.30 9.93
C MET A 126 9.82 11.17 10.49
N PRO A 127 8.78 11.37 9.65
CA PRO A 127 7.41 11.06 10.02
C PRO A 127 7.27 9.61 10.47
N GLU A 128 6.48 9.35 11.51
CA GLU A 128 6.39 8.00 12.10
C GLU A 128 5.74 6.97 11.17
N ASN A 129 4.74 7.39 10.41
CA ASN A 129 3.88 6.51 9.64
C ASN A 129 3.94 6.87 8.16
N VAL A 130 4.88 6.29 7.43
CA VAL A 130 5.01 6.49 5.99
C VAL A 130 4.86 5.17 5.26
N ALA A 131 3.88 5.11 4.36
CA ALA A 131 3.70 4.03 3.40
C ALA A 131 4.16 4.50 2.02
N ARG A 132 5.01 3.71 1.36
CA ARG A 132 5.38 3.96 -0.03
C ARG A 132 4.49 3.12 -0.94
N PHE A 133 3.94 3.80 -1.93
CA PHE A 133 3.16 3.22 -3.02
C PHE A 133 3.97 3.29 -4.29
N GLU A 134 4.14 2.16 -4.96
CA GLU A 134 4.88 2.08 -6.21
C GLU A 134 4.03 1.40 -7.28
N TYR A 135 3.86 2.06 -8.40
CA TYR A 135 3.35 1.47 -9.63
C TYR A 135 4.51 1.23 -10.57
N ARG A 136 4.79 -0.03 -10.85
CA ARG A 136 5.97 -0.45 -11.59
C ARG A 136 5.59 -0.95 -12.98
N MET A 137 6.14 -0.36 -14.01
CA MET A 137 6.16 -0.89 -15.36
C MET A 137 7.48 -1.64 -15.55
N LEU A 138 7.41 -2.98 -15.54
CA LEU A 138 8.59 -3.85 -15.42
C LEU A 138 9.28 -4.17 -16.74
N LYS A 139 8.74 -3.72 -17.87
CA LYS A 139 9.24 -4.02 -19.22
C LYS A 139 9.05 -2.85 -20.18
N ALA A 140 9.97 -2.71 -21.12
CA ALA A 140 9.89 -1.71 -22.19
C ALA A 140 8.55 -1.69 -22.94
N HIS A 141 7.95 -2.86 -23.14
CA HIS A 141 6.62 -2.95 -23.76
C HIS A 141 5.54 -2.27 -22.91
N ALA A 142 5.59 -2.43 -21.58
CA ALA A 142 4.62 -1.79 -20.68
C ALA A 142 4.80 -0.28 -20.66
N CYS A 143 6.05 0.23 -20.66
CA CYS A 143 6.35 1.66 -20.77
C CYS A 143 5.83 2.24 -22.09
N ARG A 144 6.16 1.59 -23.24
CA ARG A 144 5.67 2.03 -24.56
C ARG A 144 4.15 2.04 -24.66
N LYS A 145 3.47 1.02 -24.13
CA LYS A 145 2.02 0.94 -24.14
C LYS A 145 1.36 2.05 -23.28
N ALA A 146 2.05 2.53 -22.29
CA ALA A 146 1.62 3.65 -21.44
C ALA A 146 1.98 5.03 -22.04
N GLY A 147 2.68 5.09 -23.19
CA GLY A 147 3.10 6.34 -23.82
C GLY A 147 4.51 6.80 -23.46
N PHE A 148 5.25 6.03 -22.65
CA PHE A 148 6.59 6.37 -22.15
C PHE A 148 7.64 5.43 -22.74
N GLY A 149 7.82 5.48 -24.07
CA GLY A 149 8.73 4.57 -24.78
C GLY A 149 10.21 4.91 -24.60
N ASP A 150 10.52 6.16 -24.36
CA ASP A 150 11.87 6.71 -24.15
C ASP A 150 11.86 7.76 -23.04
N VAL A 151 13.03 8.23 -22.69
CA VAL A 151 13.22 9.20 -21.59
C VAL A 151 12.63 10.57 -21.95
N THR A 152 12.73 11.00 -23.20
CA THR A 152 12.15 12.28 -23.66
C THR A 152 10.64 12.26 -23.53
N ALA A 153 9.99 11.20 -24.02
CA ALA A 153 8.54 11.03 -23.88
C ALA A 153 8.09 10.98 -22.41
N LEU A 154 8.88 10.38 -21.53
CA LEU A 154 8.61 10.38 -20.09
C LEU A 154 8.64 11.79 -19.50
N LEU A 155 9.70 12.58 -19.82
CA LEU A 155 9.87 13.94 -19.30
C LEU A 155 8.80 14.90 -19.82
N GLU A 156 8.43 14.80 -21.08
CA GLU A 156 7.41 15.64 -21.70
C GLU A 156 5.99 15.33 -21.19
N ASN A 157 5.76 14.10 -20.73
CA ASN A 157 4.44 13.64 -20.27
C ASN A 157 4.47 13.17 -18.79
N TYR A 158 5.29 13.81 -17.97
CA TYR A 158 5.46 13.37 -16.57
C TYR A 158 4.18 13.50 -15.75
N ASP A 159 3.40 14.55 -15.97
CA ASP A 159 2.10 14.71 -15.31
C ASP A 159 1.10 13.61 -15.74
N GLU A 160 1.17 13.19 -17.00
CA GLU A 160 0.37 12.07 -17.50
C GLU A 160 0.78 10.74 -16.82
N LEU A 161 2.08 10.53 -16.55
CA LEU A 161 2.55 9.38 -15.77
C LEU A 161 1.95 9.39 -14.36
N ARG A 162 1.92 10.54 -13.71
CA ARG A 162 1.32 10.71 -12.38
C ARG A 162 -0.18 10.42 -12.41
N ALA A 163 -0.89 10.99 -13.37
CA ALA A 163 -2.33 10.79 -13.56
C ALA A 163 -2.68 9.31 -13.82
N GLN A 164 -1.95 8.64 -14.73
CA GLN A 164 -2.14 7.21 -15.01
C GLN A 164 -1.81 6.33 -13.79
N THR A 165 -0.81 6.72 -13.01
CA THR A 165 -0.45 6.02 -11.78
C THR A 165 -1.55 6.14 -10.73
N LEU A 166 -2.10 7.34 -10.55
CA LEU A 166 -3.24 7.57 -9.66
C LEU A 166 -4.49 6.79 -10.10
N GLU A 167 -4.81 6.81 -11.40
CA GLU A 167 -5.91 6.02 -11.95
C GLU A 167 -5.72 4.52 -11.70
N ALA A 168 -4.51 4.01 -11.91
CA ALA A 168 -4.18 2.62 -11.65
C ALA A 168 -4.34 2.24 -10.17
N TRP A 169 -3.93 3.10 -9.23
CA TRP A 169 -4.15 2.91 -7.81
C TRP A 169 -5.62 2.97 -7.43
N ASN A 170 -6.38 3.95 -7.95
CA ASN A 170 -7.82 4.04 -7.73
C ASN A 170 -8.54 2.78 -8.24
N TYR A 171 -8.16 2.27 -9.40
CA TYR A 171 -8.72 1.02 -9.93
C TYR A 171 -8.51 -0.18 -9.00
N VAL A 172 -7.34 -0.29 -8.35
CA VAL A 172 -7.04 -1.37 -7.40
C VAL A 172 -7.78 -1.17 -6.09
N LEU A 173 -7.95 0.08 -5.65
CA LEU A 173 -8.65 0.46 -4.43
C LEU A 173 -10.18 0.40 -4.57
N GLU A 174 -10.76 0.76 -5.71
CA GLU A 174 -12.21 0.89 -5.91
C GLU A 174 -12.98 -0.43 -6.09
N ARG A 175 -12.37 -1.57 -5.85
CA ARG A 175 -13.05 -2.85 -6.06
C ARG A 175 -14.25 -3.05 -5.15
N LYS A 176 -15.32 -3.61 -5.76
CA LYS A 176 -16.60 -3.98 -5.11
C LYS A 176 -16.48 -4.86 -3.85
N GLU A 177 -15.35 -5.55 -3.67
CA GLU A 177 -15.12 -6.38 -2.48
C GLU A 177 -14.69 -5.58 -1.26
N LEU A 178 -13.96 -4.47 -1.47
CA LEU A 178 -13.67 -3.51 -0.40
C LEU A 178 -14.93 -2.80 0.07
N SER A 179 -15.76 -2.33 -0.86
CA SER A 179 -17.05 -1.73 -0.52
C SER A 179 -17.96 -2.71 0.20
N LYS A 180 -18.00 -3.98 -0.20
CA LYS A 180 -18.78 -5.02 0.48
C LYS A 180 -18.28 -5.34 1.88
N SER A 181 -16.97 -5.38 2.09
CA SER A 181 -16.41 -5.59 3.43
C SER A 181 -16.64 -4.39 4.33
N ALA A 182 -16.48 -3.18 3.81
CA ALA A 182 -16.77 -1.93 4.54
C ALA A 182 -18.27 -1.77 4.79
N GLU A 183 -19.12 -2.08 3.82
CA GLU A 183 -20.58 -2.09 3.99
C GLU A 183 -21.04 -3.17 4.98
N ALA A 184 -20.49 -4.38 4.88
CA ALA A 184 -20.79 -5.46 5.82
C ALA A 184 -20.33 -5.10 7.24
N PHE A 185 -19.19 -4.45 7.37
CA PHE A 185 -18.68 -4.00 8.67
C PHE A 185 -19.48 -2.81 9.20
N SER A 186 -19.83 -1.84 8.38
CA SER A 186 -20.72 -0.73 8.76
C SER A 186 -22.12 -1.20 9.16
N ALA A 187 -22.69 -2.12 8.36
CA ALA A 187 -23.98 -2.74 8.69
C ALA A 187 -23.90 -3.56 9.99
N PHE A 188 -22.78 -4.23 10.23
CA PHE A 188 -22.51 -4.95 11.47
C PHE A 188 -22.41 -3.99 12.67
N MET A 189 -21.69 -2.87 12.56
CA MET A 189 -21.58 -1.86 13.62
C MET A 189 -22.93 -1.23 13.92
N GLN A 190 -23.76 -0.98 12.90
CA GLN A 190 -25.12 -0.49 13.09
C GLN A 190 -26.01 -1.54 13.80
N LEU A 191 -25.88 -2.82 13.44
CA LEU A 191 -26.60 -3.91 14.10
C LEU A 191 -26.11 -4.11 15.55
N ALA A 192 -24.82 -3.99 15.82
CA ALA A 192 -24.25 -4.07 17.15
C ALA A 192 -24.70 -2.90 18.03
N ALA A 193 -24.75 -1.68 17.48
CA ALA A 193 -25.30 -0.51 18.17
C ALA A 193 -26.80 -0.65 18.46
N HIS A 194 -27.59 -1.28 17.57
CA HIS A 194 -29.00 -1.54 17.79
C HIS A 194 -29.24 -2.74 18.73
N SER A 195 -28.36 -3.74 18.77
CA SER A 195 -28.49 -4.88 19.67
C SER A 195 -28.17 -4.51 21.13
N GLY A 196 -27.32 -3.50 21.35
CA GLY A 196 -27.17 -2.89 22.67
C GLY A 196 -28.48 -2.31 23.22
N ALA A 197 -29.32 -1.76 22.34
CA ALA A 197 -30.66 -1.30 22.68
C ALA A 197 -31.70 -2.44 22.85
N MET A 198 -31.48 -3.60 22.25
CA MET A 198 -32.39 -4.75 22.35
C MET A 198 -32.16 -5.63 23.59
N CYS A 199 -31.03 -5.53 24.27
CA CYS A 199 -30.81 -6.20 25.55
C CYS A 199 -31.72 -5.66 26.67
N GLU A 200 -32.22 -4.44 26.55
CA GLU A 200 -33.24 -3.90 27.48
C GLU A 200 -34.71 -4.27 27.12
N ALA A 201 -34.95 -4.74 25.87
CA ALA A 201 -36.35 -4.97 25.40
C ALA A 201 -36.70 -6.43 25.14
N GLY A 202 -35.82 -7.40 25.36
CA GLY A 202 -35.96 -8.77 24.87
C GLY A 202 -36.52 -9.78 25.82
N ARG A 203 -37.83 -9.78 26.11
CA ARG A 203 -38.60 -10.96 26.48
C ARG A 203 -39.88 -11.02 25.65
N SER A 204 -39.80 -11.52 24.43
CA SER A 204 -40.88 -12.28 23.81
C SER A 204 -40.44 -12.89 22.49
N GLY A 205 -40.66 -14.20 22.34
CA GLY A 205 -40.20 -14.99 21.22
C GLY A 205 -40.94 -14.77 19.93
N THR A 206 -40.25 -15.03 18.84
CA THR A 206 -40.78 -15.79 17.68
C THR A 206 -39.58 -16.26 16.83
N GLN A 207 -39.46 -17.58 16.70
CA GLN A 207 -38.56 -18.23 15.74
C GLN A 207 -39.06 -17.98 14.31
N SER A 208 -38.20 -17.52 13.44
CA SER A 208 -38.37 -17.71 12.01
C SER A 208 -37.08 -18.28 11.40
N SER A 209 -37.25 -19.38 10.71
CA SER A 209 -36.27 -20.23 10.07
C SER A 209 -35.54 -19.46 8.98
N ILE A 210 -34.22 -19.19 9.16
CA ILE A 210 -33.31 -18.73 8.14
C ILE A 210 -32.30 -19.84 7.84
N ALA A 211 -32.08 -20.09 6.56
CA ALA A 211 -31.32 -21.20 5.98
C ALA A 211 -30.03 -21.58 6.72
N GLU A 212 -29.92 -22.85 7.07
CA GLU A 212 -29.05 -23.44 8.08
C GLU A 212 -27.53 -23.42 7.82
N ASN A 213 -27.01 -22.95 6.72
CA ASN A 213 -25.57 -23.02 6.42
C ASN A 213 -24.84 -21.69 6.26
N SER A 214 -25.52 -20.57 6.10
CA SER A 214 -24.92 -19.23 6.10
C SER A 214 -25.09 -18.51 7.45
N GLY A 215 -26.09 -18.87 8.21
CA GLY A 215 -26.46 -18.26 9.50
C GLY A 215 -25.44 -18.51 10.62
N THR A 216 -24.90 -19.71 10.73
CA THR A 216 -23.97 -20.08 11.80
C THR A 216 -22.62 -19.39 11.70
N LYS A 217 -22.09 -19.21 10.51
CA LYS A 217 -20.84 -18.43 10.31
C LYS A 217 -21.04 -16.95 10.60
N TRP A 218 -22.19 -16.41 10.25
CA TRP A 218 -22.51 -15.01 10.50
C TRP A 218 -22.66 -14.72 12.00
N ILE A 219 -23.36 -15.59 12.74
CA ILE A 219 -23.53 -15.47 14.20
C ILE A 219 -22.17 -15.55 14.90
N ALA A 220 -21.32 -16.53 14.54
CA ALA A 220 -20.00 -16.67 15.13
C ALA A 220 -19.10 -15.45 14.86
N ASN A 221 -19.18 -14.85 13.67
CA ASN A 221 -18.46 -13.63 13.36
C ASN A 221 -19.02 -12.42 14.14
N ALA A 222 -20.33 -12.36 14.34
CA ALA A 222 -20.97 -11.31 15.11
C ALA A 222 -20.59 -11.37 16.60
N GLU A 223 -20.67 -12.57 17.20
CA GLU A 223 -20.23 -12.79 18.58
C GLU A 223 -18.77 -12.46 18.81
N ARG A 224 -17.91 -12.82 17.85
CA ARG A 224 -16.49 -12.52 17.89
C ARG A 224 -16.23 -11.02 17.82
N ALA A 225 -16.90 -10.30 16.93
CA ALA A 225 -16.74 -8.87 16.80
C ALA A 225 -17.28 -8.12 18.04
N LEU A 226 -18.40 -8.54 18.61
CA LEU A 226 -18.90 -8.00 19.88
C LEU A 226 -17.91 -8.22 21.02
N GLY A 227 -17.30 -9.42 21.09
CA GLY A 227 -16.26 -9.71 22.06
C GLY A 227 -15.02 -8.81 21.92
N LEU A 228 -14.57 -8.58 20.69
CA LEU A 228 -13.44 -7.70 20.41
C LEU A 228 -13.77 -6.23 20.74
N HIS A 229 -14.96 -5.77 20.41
CA HIS A 229 -15.42 -4.42 20.75
C HIS A 229 -15.48 -4.22 22.27
N TYR A 230 -16.06 -5.17 22.99
CA TYR A 230 -16.09 -5.15 24.45
C TYR A 230 -14.69 -5.08 25.07
N LEU A 231 -13.72 -5.83 24.53
CA LEU A 231 -12.33 -5.77 24.99
C LEU A 231 -11.71 -4.40 24.76
N LEU A 232 -11.97 -3.77 23.60
CA LEU A 232 -11.48 -2.43 23.28
C LEU A 232 -12.06 -1.36 24.24
N GLU A 233 -13.36 -1.41 24.49
CA GLU A 233 -14.03 -0.49 25.44
C GLU A 233 -13.50 -0.65 26.87
N ASN A 234 -13.03 -1.83 27.23
CA ASN A 234 -12.39 -2.09 28.55
C ASN A 234 -10.87 -1.88 28.51
N GLY A 235 -10.34 -1.16 27.53
CA GLY A 235 -8.93 -0.72 27.47
C GLY A 235 -7.93 -1.81 27.07
N VAL A 236 -8.40 -2.94 26.55
CA VAL A 236 -7.50 -3.99 26.04
C VAL A 236 -6.98 -3.58 24.67
N THR A 237 -5.69 -3.26 24.58
CA THR A 237 -5.08 -2.90 23.29
C THR A 237 -4.92 -4.13 22.37
N PRO A 238 -4.86 -3.94 21.04
CA PRO A 238 -4.59 -5.03 20.09
C PRO A 238 -3.32 -5.82 20.39
N ASN A 239 -2.28 -5.15 20.91
CA ASN A 239 -1.03 -5.80 21.31
C ASN A 239 -1.15 -6.62 22.60
N ALA A 240 -1.92 -6.14 23.57
CA ALA A 240 -2.20 -6.89 24.79
C ALA A 240 -3.02 -8.15 24.47
N TYR A 241 -4.02 -8.02 23.60
CA TYR A 241 -4.83 -9.13 23.12
C TYR A 241 -3.99 -10.18 22.36
N TYR A 242 -3.10 -9.73 21.49
CA TYR A 242 -2.16 -10.62 20.79
C TYR A 242 -1.32 -11.47 21.77
N LYS A 243 -0.76 -10.83 22.80
CA LYS A 243 0.04 -11.52 23.83
C LYS A 243 -0.81 -12.54 24.59
N LEU A 244 -2.01 -12.15 25.01
CA LEU A 244 -2.95 -13.03 25.69
C LEU A 244 -3.29 -14.27 24.84
N LEU A 245 -3.54 -14.12 23.55
CA LEU A 245 -3.79 -15.25 22.66
C LEU A 245 -2.60 -16.21 22.57
N LEU A 246 -1.37 -15.71 22.54
CA LEU A 246 -0.19 -16.57 22.57
C LEU A 246 -0.04 -17.32 23.89
N GLU A 247 -0.32 -16.67 25.01
CA GLU A 247 -0.34 -17.30 26.35
C GLU A 247 -1.40 -18.40 26.46
N LEU A 248 -2.56 -18.22 25.78
CA LEU A 248 -3.61 -19.21 25.68
C LEU A 248 -3.34 -20.32 24.65
N GLY A 249 -2.14 -20.34 24.03
CA GLY A 249 -1.71 -21.39 23.11
C GLY A 249 -2.12 -21.20 21.67
N ALA A 250 -2.60 -20.03 21.28
CA ALA A 250 -2.89 -19.75 19.86
C ALA A 250 -1.58 -19.72 19.03
N SER A 251 -1.67 -20.15 17.78
CA SER A 251 -0.53 -20.02 16.87
C SER A 251 -0.23 -18.53 16.59
N ARG A 252 1.04 -18.18 16.31
CA ARG A 252 1.44 -16.82 15.97
C ARG A 252 0.64 -16.25 14.80
N LYS A 253 0.30 -17.07 13.82
CA LYS A 253 -0.51 -16.69 12.67
C LYS A 253 -1.92 -16.30 13.12
N ALA A 254 -2.60 -17.17 13.87
CA ALA A 254 -3.95 -16.90 14.37
C ALA A 254 -3.99 -15.66 15.26
N ALA A 255 -3.07 -15.55 16.23
CA ALA A 255 -2.97 -14.39 17.10
C ALA A 255 -2.75 -13.07 16.31
N SER A 256 -1.93 -13.11 15.25
CA SER A 256 -1.70 -11.94 14.38
C SER A 256 -2.95 -11.55 13.60
N GLU A 257 -3.71 -12.51 13.09
CA GLU A 257 -4.97 -12.25 12.38
C GLU A 257 -6.01 -11.61 13.32
N HIS A 258 -6.18 -12.15 14.51
CA HIS A 258 -7.06 -11.56 15.52
C HIS A 258 -6.65 -10.15 15.95
N ARG A 259 -5.34 -9.90 16.09
CA ARG A 259 -4.83 -8.54 16.37
C ARG A 259 -5.18 -7.56 15.27
N LYS A 260 -5.07 -7.96 13.99
CA LYS A 260 -5.43 -7.13 12.84
C LYS A 260 -6.93 -6.79 12.86
N GLU A 261 -7.79 -7.78 13.14
CA GLU A 261 -9.22 -7.56 13.26
C GLU A 261 -9.55 -6.56 14.37
N MET A 262 -8.95 -6.73 15.55
CA MET A 262 -9.15 -5.83 16.68
C MET A 262 -8.67 -4.42 16.37
N LEU A 263 -7.53 -4.28 15.68
CA LEU A 263 -7.02 -3.00 15.25
C LEU A 263 -7.94 -2.31 14.24
N ALA A 264 -8.47 -3.05 13.26
CA ALA A 264 -9.44 -2.53 12.30
C ALA A 264 -10.71 -2.04 13.00
N MET A 265 -11.19 -2.76 14.01
CA MET A 265 -12.35 -2.34 14.81
C MET A 265 -12.08 -1.09 15.62
N GLN A 266 -10.92 -0.97 16.25
CA GLN A 266 -10.53 0.24 16.99
C GLN A 266 -10.55 1.46 16.09
N LEU A 267 -10.02 1.35 14.88
CA LEU A 267 -9.95 2.45 13.92
C LEU A 267 -11.33 2.88 13.42
N VAL A 268 -12.27 1.95 13.29
CA VAL A 268 -13.67 2.28 12.95
C VAL A 268 -14.39 2.92 14.14
N ALA A 269 -14.15 2.44 15.37
CA ALA A 269 -14.70 3.04 16.58
C ALA A 269 -14.21 4.48 16.78
N ASP A 270 -12.96 4.77 16.42
CA ASP A 270 -12.37 6.12 16.46
C ASP A 270 -12.88 7.05 15.32
N GLY A 271 -13.81 6.56 14.47
CA GLY A 271 -14.39 7.31 13.36
C GLY A 271 -13.42 7.59 12.20
N VAL A 272 -12.28 6.92 12.16
CA VAL A 272 -11.28 7.06 11.10
C VAL A 272 -11.62 6.12 9.95
N ASN A 273 -12.11 6.67 8.85
CA ASN A 273 -12.25 5.92 7.61
C ASN A 273 -10.88 5.84 6.91
N LEU A 274 -10.10 4.83 7.26
CA LEU A 274 -8.74 4.63 6.71
C LEU A 274 -8.73 4.48 5.19
N TYR A 275 -9.81 3.99 4.61
CA TYR A 275 -9.92 3.85 3.17
C TYR A 275 -10.05 5.21 2.48
N ASP A 276 -10.95 6.07 2.99
CA ASP A 276 -11.13 7.41 2.45
C ASP A 276 -9.90 8.29 2.70
N GLU A 277 -9.29 8.17 3.88
CA GLU A 277 -8.00 8.80 4.15
C GLU A 277 -6.95 8.42 3.12
N LEU A 278 -6.81 7.12 2.84
CA LEU A 278 -5.82 6.62 1.89
C LEU A 278 -6.07 7.14 0.48
N LYS A 279 -7.33 7.19 0.05
CA LYS A 279 -7.70 7.76 -1.27
C LYS A 279 -7.35 9.25 -1.37
N VAL A 280 -7.69 10.04 -0.37
CA VAL A 280 -7.37 11.46 -0.34
C VAL A 280 -5.86 11.67 -0.40
N LYS A 281 -5.11 11.00 0.45
CA LYS A 281 -3.65 11.14 0.51
C LYS A 281 -2.92 10.64 -0.72
N LEU A 282 -3.42 9.58 -1.38
CA LEU A 282 -2.88 9.15 -2.67
C LEU A 282 -3.17 10.17 -3.76
N ASN A 283 -4.38 10.75 -3.78
CA ASN A 283 -4.69 11.81 -4.69
C ASN A 283 -3.72 12.99 -4.50
N ASP A 284 -3.54 13.47 -3.29
CA ASP A 284 -2.62 14.58 -2.97
C ASP A 284 -1.17 14.26 -3.34
N ALA A 285 -0.74 13.02 -3.19
CA ALA A 285 0.64 12.60 -3.47
C ALA A 285 0.93 12.47 -4.96
N PHE A 286 -0.07 12.22 -5.81
CA PHE A 286 0.08 12.08 -7.26
C PHE A 286 -0.48 13.27 -8.07
N THR A 287 -1.12 14.25 -7.44
CA THR A 287 -1.52 15.52 -8.05
C THR A 287 -0.44 16.57 -7.89
#